data_2fde5c484f6836eb265b8927328ee2b3
#
_entry.id   2fde5c484f6836eb265b8927328ee2b3
#
_cell.length_a   1.000
_cell.length_b   1.000
_cell.length_c   1.000
_cell.angle_alpha   90.00
_cell.angle_beta   90.00
_cell.angle_gamma   90.00
#
_symmetry.space_group_name_H-M   'P 1'
#
loop_
_entity.id
_entity.type
_entity.pdbx_description
1 polymer ?
#
loop_
_entity_poly.entity_id
_entity_poly.type
_entity_poly.pdbx_seq_one_letter_code
_entity_poly.pdbx_strand_id
1 'polypeptide(L)'
;MFSEFIAQKLYEVNVIGKEEVELYQYCFNAFIEIMGFIIIVILHSIYLGEAMKGLIFLGIVIPMRSHGGGWHANTAKVCFGLSIIYYLTVVFVSERLLDTFDNLWFMALISAIIILLSPVDSINKPLDGEQRKIEKQKTCRYIVAIYSISLILKWNSLICYVKEINFSLFIVLCSMIFGIVSNTKSNRKQDV
;
A
#
# COMPACT_ATOMS: atom_id res chain seq x y z
N MET A 1 19.35 10.81 -10.82
CA MET A 1 20.82 10.58 -10.80
C MET A 1 21.20 9.09 -10.78
N PHE A 2 20.92 8.29 -9.72
CA PHE A 2 21.30 6.88 -9.69
C PHE A 2 20.47 5.99 -10.63
N SER A 3 19.15 6.12 -10.63
CA SER A 3 18.23 5.44 -11.54
C SER A 3 18.43 5.79 -13.02
N GLU A 4 18.75 7.05 -13.29
CA GLU A 4 19.10 7.55 -14.61
C GLU A 4 20.40 6.90 -15.11
N PHE A 5 21.42 6.86 -14.27
CA PHE A 5 22.69 6.20 -14.57
C PHE A 5 22.50 4.72 -14.90
N ILE A 6 21.68 3.98 -14.12
CA ILE A 6 21.39 2.56 -14.37
C ILE A 6 20.63 2.38 -15.68
N ALA A 7 19.56 3.17 -15.90
CA ALA A 7 18.76 3.06 -17.12
C ALA A 7 19.59 3.36 -18.37
N GLN A 8 20.46 4.37 -18.28
CA GLN A 8 21.34 4.73 -19.37
C GLN A 8 22.40 3.66 -19.66
N LYS A 9 22.93 3.03 -18.62
CA LYS A 9 23.88 1.92 -18.78
C LYS A 9 23.23 0.67 -19.38
N LEU A 10 21.96 0.37 -19.07
CA LEU A 10 21.20 -0.71 -19.71
C LEU A 10 20.98 -0.43 -21.20
N TYR A 11 20.78 0.82 -21.58
CA TYR A 11 20.69 1.23 -22.97
C TYR A 11 22.04 1.08 -23.70
N GLU A 12 23.13 1.52 -23.10
CA GLU A 12 24.47 1.41 -23.68
C GLU A 12 24.89 -0.04 -23.98
N VAL A 13 24.47 -1.00 -23.14
CA VAL A 13 24.73 -2.44 -23.37
C VAL A 13 23.64 -3.13 -24.21
N ASN A 14 22.77 -2.36 -24.86
CA ASN A 14 21.68 -2.83 -25.74
C ASN A 14 20.69 -3.82 -25.08
N VAL A 15 20.48 -3.73 -23.78
CA VAL A 15 19.47 -4.54 -23.04
C VAL A 15 18.08 -3.93 -23.21
N ILE A 16 17.99 -2.60 -23.32
CA ILE A 16 16.73 -1.86 -23.50
C ILE A 16 16.82 -0.91 -24.70
N GLY A 17 15.66 -0.62 -25.31
CA GLY A 17 15.55 0.37 -26.36
C GLY A 17 15.59 1.82 -25.83
N LYS A 18 15.91 2.77 -26.73
CA LYS A 18 15.95 4.18 -26.37
C LYS A 18 14.62 4.71 -25.82
N GLU A 19 13.51 4.19 -26.34
CA GLU A 19 12.15 4.56 -25.94
C GLU A 19 11.78 4.03 -24.53
N GLU A 20 12.51 3.02 -24.05
CA GLU A 20 12.26 2.38 -22.77
C GLU A 20 13.06 3.02 -21.59
N VAL A 21 14.06 3.86 -21.90
CA VAL A 21 14.94 4.45 -20.88
C VAL A 21 14.17 5.21 -19.81
N GLU A 22 13.21 6.05 -20.21
CA GLU A 22 12.38 6.82 -19.27
C GLU A 22 11.51 5.90 -18.37
N LEU A 23 10.97 4.84 -18.95
CA LEU A 23 10.17 3.85 -18.23
C LEU A 23 11.02 3.12 -17.18
N TYR A 24 12.20 2.66 -17.56
CA TYR A 24 13.12 1.99 -16.65
C TYR A 24 13.64 2.94 -15.55
N GLN A 25 13.93 4.19 -15.88
CA GLN A 25 14.29 5.21 -14.89
C GLN A 25 13.18 5.41 -13.86
N TYR A 26 11.93 5.49 -14.30
CA TYR A 26 10.76 5.58 -13.41
C TYR A 26 10.63 4.34 -12.52
N CYS A 27 10.77 3.14 -13.08
CA CYS A 27 10.70 1.89 -12.34
C CYS A 27 11.80 1.79 -11.27
N PHE A 28 13.04 2.18 -11.60
CA PHE A 28 14.16 2.19 -10.64
C PHE A 28 13.93 3.21 -9.52
N ASN A 29 13.42 4.41 -9.83
CA ASN A 29 13.08 5.39 -8.81
C ASN A 29 12.02 4.83 -7.84
N ALA A 30 10.95 4.25 -8.37
CA ALA A 30 9.90 3.65 -7.55
C ALA A 30 10.44 2.49 -6.70
N PHE A 31 11.30 1.65 -7.26
CA PHE A 31 11.95 0.55 -6.54
C PHE A 31 12.82 1.05 -5.38
N ILE A 32 13.68 2.05 -5.62
CA ILE A 32 14.54 2.64 -4.58
C ILE A 32 13.70 3.22 -3.44
N GLU A 33 12.60 3.90 -3.76
CA GLU A 33 11.71 4.47 -2.75
C GLU A 33 11.01 3.40 -1.91
N ILE A 34 10.49 2.34 -2.54
CA ILE A 34 9.85 1.24 -1.83
C ILE A 34 10.88 0.54 -0.93
N MET A 35 12.08 0.25 -1.44
CA MET A 35 13.14 -0.37 -0.64
C MET A 35 13.59 0.52 0.52
N GLY A 36 13.75 1.82 0.28
CA GLY A 36 14.07 2.79 1.33
C GLY A 36 13.00 2.84 2.41
N PHE A 37 11.72 2.83 2.02
CA PHE A 37 10.60 2.77 2.94
C PHE A 37 10.63 1.49 3.80
N ILE A 38 10.81 0.32 3.17
CA ILE A 38 10.90 -0.97 3.88
C ILE A 38 12.04 -0.94 4.91
N ILE A 39 13.22 -0.47 4.51
CA ILE A 39 14.39 -0.38 5.40
C ILE A 39 14.10 0.53 6.60
N ILE A 40 13.52 1.70 6.37
CA ILE A 40 13.17 2.64 7.44
C ILE A 40 12.17 2.01 8.42
N VAL A 41 11.11 1.37 7.90
CA VAL A 41 10.10 0.72 8.75
C VAL A 41 10.72 -0.39 9.59
N ILE A 42 11.56 -1.25 8.99
CA ILE A 42 12.22 -2.35 9.70
C ILE A 42 13.17 -1.82 10.78
N LEU A 43 14.05 -0.88 10.44
CA LEU A 43 15.01 -0.33 11.39
C LEU A 43 14.32 0.40 12.55
N HIS A 44 13.29 1.20 12.25
CA HIS A 44 12.55 1.92 13.27
C HIS A 44 11.74 0.98 14.17
N SER A 45 11.10 -0.05 13.63
CA SER A 45 10.35 -1.02 14.42
C SER A 45 11.26 -1.89 15.30
N ILE A 46 12.47 -2.22 14.83
CA ILE A 46 13.50 -2.90 15.66
C ILE A 46 13.97 -1.97 16.77
N TYR A 47 14.22 -0.68 16.47
CA TYR A 47 14.63 0.31 17.47
C TYR A 47 13.59 0.47 18.58
N LEU A 48 12.31 0.40 18.26
CA LEU A 48 11.21 0.45 19.24
C LEU A 48 11.00 -0.89 19.98
N GLY A 49 11.69 -1.97 19.62
CA GLY A 49 11.44 -3.31 20.16
C GLY A 49 10.16 -3.98 19.61
N GLU A 50 9.58 -3.44 18.54
CA GLU A 50 8.28 -3.84 17.99
C GLU A 50 8.37 -4.34 16.55
N ALA A 51 9.42 -5.11 16.24
CA ALA A 51 9.70 -5.61 14.90
C ALA A 51 8.50 -6.31 14.23
N MET A 52 7.69 -7.06 15.02
CA MET A 52 6.50 -7.74 14.51
C MET A 52 5.43 -6.76 14.01
N LYS A 53 5.24 -5.61 14.68
CA LYS A 53 4.30 -4.59 14.21
C LYS A 53 4.75 -4.00 12.87
N GLY A 54 6.05 -3.69 12.73
CA GLY A 54 6.60 -3.25 11.45
C GLY A 54 6.37 -4.25 10.31
N LEU A 55 6.59 -5.54 10.56
CA LEU A 55 6.36 -6.60 9.58
C LEU A 55 4.87 -6.75 9.22
N ILE A 56 3.97 -6.69 10.20
CA ILE A 56 2.52 -6.72 9.98
C ILE A 56 2.10 -5.55 9.10
N PHE A 57 2.53 -4.34 9.45
CA PHE A 57 2.24 -3.14 8.67
C PHE A 57 2.69 -3.27 7.21
N LEU A 58 3.95 -3.65 6.96
CA LEU A 58 4.47 -3.85 5.61
C LEU A 58 3.72 -4.94 4.86
N GLY A 59 3.44 -6.07 5.52
CA GLY A 59 2.70 -7.20 4.96
C GLY A 59 1.27 -6.87 4.56
N ILE A 60 0.66 -5.83 5.16
CA ILE A 60 -0.68 -5.37 4.79
C ILE A 60 -0.60 -4.27 3.75
N VAL A 61 0.16 -3.21 4.03
CA VAL A 61 0.10 -1.98 3.22
C VAL A 61 0.70 -2.19 1.83
N ILE A 62 1.82 -2.90 1.71
CA ILE A 62 2.47 -3.10 0.40
C ILE A 62 1.56 -3.88 -0.56
N PRO A 63 1.05 -5.09 -0.22
CA PRO A 63 0.19 -5.84 -1.13
C PRO A 63 -1.15 -5.13 -1.39
N MET A 64 -1.75 -4.53 -0.36
CA MET A 64 -3.01 -3.82 -0.52
C MET A 64 -2.88 -2.63 -1.46
N ARG A 65 -1.81 -1.85 -1.38
CA ARG A 65 -1.57 -0.73 -2.31
C ARG A 65 -1.20 -1.20 -3.71
N SER A 66 -0.50 -2.32 -3.84
CA SER A 66 -0.11 -2.88 -5.14
C SER A 66 -1.30 -3.42 -5.93
N HIS A 67 -2.24 -4.09 -5.25
CA HIS A 67 -3.36 -4.80 -5.86
C HIS A 67 -4.71 -4.10 -5.65
N GLY A 68 -4.96 -3.57 -4.48
CA GLY A 68 -6.19 -2.83 -4.17
C GLY A 68 -6.25 -1.45 -4.79
N GLY A 69 -5.09 -0.89 -5.13
CA GLY A 69 -4.96 0.50 -5.57
C GLY A 69 -5.03 1.48 -4.40
N GLY A 70 -5.24 2.74 -4.71
CA GLY A 70 -5.32 3.83 -3.76
C GLY A 70 -4.85 5.15 -4.36
N TRP A 71 -4.76 6.17 -3.53
CA TRP A 71 -4.25 7.44 -3.99
C TRP A 71 -2.74 7.38 -4.26
N HIS A 72 -2.35 7.76 -5.47
CA HIS A 72 -0.97 7.97 -5.85
C HIS A 72 -0.70 9.46 -5.97
N ALA A 73 0.30 9.94 -5.23
CA ALA A 73 0.74 11.32 -5.34
C ALA A 73 1.39 11.56 -6.71
N ASN A 74 1.30 12.80 -7.21
CA ASN A 74 1.91 13.19 -8.48
C ASN A 74 3.45 13.11 -8.46
N THR A 75 4.05 13.06 -7.27
CA THR A 75 5.49 12.91 -7.11
C THR A 75 5.82 11.78 -6.16
N ALA A 76 6.84 11.01 -6.49
CA ALA A 76 7.35 9.92 -5.72
C ALA A 76 7.73 10.33 -4.28
N LYS A 77 8.34 11.51 -4.10
CA LYS A 77 8.70 12.05 -2.77
C LYS A 77 7.49 12.26 -1.85
N VAL A 78 6.37 12.75 -2.39
CA VAL A 78 5.14 12.94 -1.61
C VAL A 78 4.53 11.58 -1.24
N CYS A 79 4.56 10.61 -2.17
CA CYS A 79 4.10 9.25 -1.91
C CYS A 79 4.91 8.59 -0.77
N PHE A 80 6.24 8.73 -0.82
CA PHE A 80 7.15 8.26 0.23
C PHE A 80 6.85 8.91 1.59
N GLY A 81 6.75 10.25 1.64
CA GLY A 81 6.45 10.98 2.87
C GLY A 81 5.13 10.56 3.50
N LEU A 82 4.08 10.38 2.69
CA LEU A 82 2.78 9.89 3.18
C LEU A 82 2.85 8.45 3.69
N SER A 83 3.63 7.59 3.06
CA SER A 83 3.82 6.22 3.54
C SER A 83 4.49 6.19 4.92
N ILE A 84 5.46 7.08 5.15
CA ILE A 84 6.07 7.25 6.49
C ILE A 84 5.04 7.76 7.50
N ILE A 85 4.23 8.76 7.15
CA ILE A 85 3.17 9.29 8.02
C ILE A 85 2.17 8.17 8.37
N TYR A 86 1.75 7.36 7.41
CA TYR A 86 0.86 6.22 7.66
C TYR A 86 1.48 5.23 8.64
N TYR A 87 2.74 4.87 8.43
CA TYR A 87 3.47 3.98 9.33
C TYR A 87 3.54 4.54 10.75
N LEU A 88 3.98 5.78 10.92
CA LEU A 88 4.06 6.43 12.23
C LEU A 88 2.69 6.52 12.90
N THR A 89 1.64 6.83 12.13
CA THR A 89 0.27 6.85 12.67
C THR A 89 -0.15 5.47 13.17
N VAL A 90 0.15 4.40 12.45
CA VAL A 90 -0.17 3.04 12.90
C VAL A 90 0.58 2.71 14.19
N VAL A 91 1.89 2.91 14.22
CA VAL A 91 2.72 2.56 15.38
C VAL A 91 2.32 3.32 16.65
N PHE A 92 2.11 4.64 16.53
CA PHE A 92 1.83 5.47 17.73
C PHE A 92 0.37 5.48 18.16
N VAL A 93 -0.56 5.20 17.26
CA VAL A 93 -2.00 5.31 17.53
C VAL A 93 -2.64 3.94 17.78
N SER A 94 -2.15 2.86 17.18
CA SER A 94 -2.78 1.54 17.27
C SER A 94 -2.99 1.04 18.71
N GLU A 95 -2.06 1.31 19.61
CA GLU A 95 -2.15 0.89 21.02
C GLU A 95 -3.18 1.69 21.82
N ARG A 96 -3.44 2.94 21.40
CA ARG A 96 -4.37 3.87 22.09
C ARG A 96 -5.79 3.77 21.55
N LEU A 97 -6.00 2.93 20.53
CA LEU A 97 -7.30 2.80 19.90
C LEU A 97 -8.30 2.07 20.78
N LEU A 98 -9.55 2.49 20.63
CA LEU A 98 -10.71 1.89 21.28
C LEU A 98 -10.81 0.39 20.97
N ASP A 99 -11.49 -0.35 21.85
CA ASP A 99 -11.74 -1.80 21.70
C ASP A 99 -12.50 -2.17 20.41
N THR A 100 -13.08 -1.18 19.73
CA THR A 100 -13.69 -1.37 18.41
C THR A 100 -12.69 -1.96 17.39
N PHE A 101 -11.41 -1.60 17.49
CA PHE A 101 -10.37 -2.08 16.57
C PHE A 101 -9.88 -3.50 16.88
N ASP A 102 -10.27 -4.13 17.97
CA ASP A 102 -10.03 -5.55 18.22
C ASP A 102 -11.17 -6.43 17.70
N ASN A 103 -12.25 -5.82 17.20
CA ASN A 103 -13.46 -6.50 16.78
C ASN A 103 -13.32 -7.06 15.35
N LEU A 104 -13.49 -8.38 15.21
CA LEU A 104 -13.46 -9.07 13.92
C LEU A 104 -14.63 -8.68 13.00
N TRP A 105 -15.79 -8.28 13.55
CA TRP A 105 -16.89 -7.76 12.76
C TRP A 105 -16.56 -6.42 12.10
N PHE A 106 -15.88 -5.55 12.84
CA PHE A 106 -15.38 -4.29 12.29
C PHE A 106 -14.36 -4.53 11.17
N MET A 107 -13.46 -5.51 11.37
CA MET A 107 -12.52 -5.95 10.34
C MET A 107 -13.25 -6.49 9.10
N ALA A 108 -14.29 -7.31 9.28
CA ALA A 108 -15.08 -7.85 8.18
C ALA A 108 -15.76 -6.73 7.38
N LEU A 109 -16.29 -5.71 8.06
CA LEU A 109 -16.90 -4.55 7.43
C LEU A 109 -15.89 -3.77 6.57
N ILE A 110 -14.73 -3.41 7.14
CA ILE A 110 -13.66 -2.71 6.41
C ILE A 110 -13.21 -3.54 5.21
N SER A 111 -12.98 -4.83 5.41
CA SER A 111 -12.56 -5.76 4.36
C SER A 111 -13.58 -5.85 3.22
N ALA A 112 -14.86 -5.92 3.54
CA ALA A 112 -15.94 -5.92 2.54
C ALA A 112 -15.92 -4.64 1.71
N ILE A 113 -15.76 -3.47 2.33
CA ILE A 113 -15.70 -2.19 1.63
C ILE A 113 -14.44 -2.14 0.73
N ILE A 114 -13.28 -2.59 1.21
CA ILE A 114 -12.05 -2.67 0.40
C ILE A 114 -12.28 -3.56 -0.84
N ILE A 115 -12.89 -4.74 -0.69
CA ILE A 115 -13.18 -5.64 -1.80
C ILE A 115 -14.14 -5.00 -2.81
N LEU A 116 -15.15 -4.27 -2.34
CA LEU A 116 -16.11 -3.58 -3.21
C LEU A 116 -15.44 -2.47 -4.02
N LEU A 117 -14.58 -1.68 -3.39
CA LEU A 117 -13.89 -0.56 -4.03
C LEU A 117 -12.71 -0.99 -4.90
N SER A 118 -12.12 -2.17 -4.63
CA SER A 118 -10.90 -2.66 -5.32
C SER A 118 -11.23 -3.18 -6.73
N PRO A 119 -10.29 -3.00 -7.67
CA PRO A 119 -9.14 -2.12 -7.59
C PRO A 119 -9.50 -0.66 -7.89
N VAL A 120 -8.87 0.26 -7.19
CA VAL A 120 -8.98 1.69 -7.48
C VAL A 120 -7.97 2.05 -8.58
N ASP A 121 -8.47 2.45 -9.75
CA ASP A 121 -7.62 2.89 -10.85
C ASP A 121 -6.88 4.18 -10.47
N SER A 122 -5.70 4.34 -11.04
CA SER A 122 -4.96 5.59 -11.01
C SER A 122 -4.84 6.15 -12.42
N ILE A 123 -4.86 7.47 -12.56
CA ILE A 123 -4.63 8.15 -13.84
C ILE A 123 -3.31 7.68 -14.47
N ASN A 124 -2.31 7.39 -13.64
CA ASN A 124 -1.00 6.93 -14.06
C ASN A 124 -0.93 5.42 -14.34
N LYS A 125 -1.96 4.65 -14.01
CA LYS A 125 -2.04 3.19 -14.22
C LYS A 125 -3.50 2.81 -14.50
N PRO A 126 -4.00 3.06 -15.73
CA PRO A 126 -5.30 2.57 -16.14
C PRO A 126 -5.25 1.03 -16.22
N LEU A 127 -6.29 0.36 -15.72
CA LEU A 127 -6.38 -1.09 -15.72
C LEU A 127 -7.36 -1.55 -16.80
N ASP A 128 -6.95 -2.50 -17.63
CA ASP A 128 -7.85 -3.20 -18.55
C ASP A 128 -8.83 -4.09 -17.78
N GLY A 129 -9.93 -4.47 -18.43
CA GLY A 129 -10.98 -5.26 -17.82
C GLY A 129 -10.52 -6.61 -17.25
N GLU A 130 -9.55 -7.25 -17.93
CA GLU A 130 -8.96 -8.51 -17.47
C GLU A 130 -7.99 -8.31 -16.32
N GLN A 131 -7.14 -7.31 -16.39
CA GLN A 131 -6.23 -6.92 -15.32
C GLN A 131 -7.00 -6.54 -14.05
N ARG A 132 -8.12 -5.82 -14.18
CA ARG A 132 -9.02 -5.46 -13.07
C ARG A 132 -9.55 -6.69 -12.34
N LYS A 133 -9.94 -7.75 -13.08
CA LYS A 133 -10.38 -9.01 -12.47
C LYS A 133 -9.25 -9.70 -11.69
N ILE A 134 -8.07 -9.76 -12.28
CA ILE A 134 -6.89 -10.39 -11.67
C ILE A 134 -6.51 -9.65 -10.37
N GLU A 135 -6.41 -8.33 -10.41
CA GLU A 135 -6.05 -7.53 -9.24
C GLU A 135 -7.11 -7.63 -8.14
N LYS A 136 -8.40 -7.63 -8.49
CA LYS A 136 -9.49 -7.87 -7.55
C LYS A 136 -9.40 -9.25 -6.88
N GLN A 137 -9.11 -10.31 -7.65
CA GLN A 137 -8.94 -11.64 -7.09
C GLN A 137 -7.74 -11.72 -6.14
N LYS A 138 -6.63 -11.06 -6.45
CA LYS A 138 -5.47 -10.97 -5.56
C LYS A 138 -5.83 -10.26 -4.27
N THR A 139 -6.52 -9.11 -4.34
CA THR A 139 -7.00 -8.38 -3.16
C THR A 139 -7.91 -9.24 -2.30
N CYS A 140 -8.87 -9.96 -2.88
CA CYS A 140 -9.73 -10.88 -2.14
C CYS A 140 -8.93 -11.98 -1.42
N ARG A 141 -7.97 -12.62 -2.11
CA ARG A 141 -7.13 -13.67 -1.50
C ARG A 141 -6.31 -13.12 -0.33
N TYR A 142 -5.73 -11.93 -0.48
CA TYR A 142 -5.00 -11.26 0.59
C TYR A 142 -5.86 -10.95 1.80
N ILE A 143 -7.06 -10.43 1.59
CA ILE A 143 -8.01 -10.13 2.67
C ILE A 143 -8.41 -11.41 3.42
N VAL A 144 -8.70 -12.50 2.69
CA VAL A 144 -9.01 -13.79 3.31
C VAL A 144 -7.83 -14.29 4.16
N ALA A 145 -6.61 -14.19 3.66
CA ALA A 145 -5.41 -14.56 4.40
C ALA A 145 -5.22 -13.71 5.67
N ILE A 146 -5.35 -12.38 5.56
CA ILE A 146 -5.25 -11.45 6.70
C ILE A 146 -6.32 -11.75 7.75
N TYR A 147 -7.56 -12.00 7.32
CA TYR A 147 -8.66 -12.35 8.22
C TYR A 147 -8.39 -13.66 8.96
N SER A 148 -7.90 -14.69 8.26
CA SER A 148 -7.52 -15.97 8.86
C SER A 148 -6.41 -15.82 9.89
N ILE A 149 -5.38 -15.02 9.58
CA ILE A 149 -4.29 -14.70 10.52
C ILE A 149 -4.85 -13.98 11.75
N SER A 150 -5.75 -13.01 11.57
CA SER A 150 -6.36 -12.27 12.68
C SER A 150 -7.21 -13.16 13.59
N LEU A 151 -7.89 -14.17 13.04
CA LEU A 151 -8.59 -15.18 13.83
C LEU A 151 -7.63 -15.98 14.72
N ILE A 152 -6.51 -16.42 14.14
CA ILE A 152 -5.47 -17.16 14.88
C ILE A 152 -4.85 -16.29 15.97
N LEU A 153 -4.54 -15.03 15.67
CA LEU A 153 -3.98 -14.08 16.65
C LEU A 153 -4.96 -13.81 17.79
N LYS A 154 -6.24 -13.62 17.48
CA LYS A 154 -7.27 -13.40 18.50
C LYS A 154 -7.48 -14.65 19.36
N TRP A 155 -7.44 -15.85 18.79
CA TRP A 155 -7.50 -17.11 19.53
C TRP A 155 -6.35 -17.25 20.53
N ASN A 156 -5.15 -16.76 20.16
CA ASN A 156 -3.97 -16.79 21.03
C ASN A 156 -3.88 -15.55 21.95
N SER A 157 -4.95 -14.77 22.09
CA SER A 157 -4.99 -13.55 22.94
C SER A 157 -3.98 -12.47 22.54
N LEU A 158 -3.48 -12.49 21.32
CA LEU A 158 -2.55 -11.51 20.76
C LEU A 158 -3.30 -10.29 20.17
N ILE A 159 -4.14 -9.67 21.02
CA ILE A 159 -5.10 -8.63 20.62
C ILE A 159 -4.40 -7.37 20.07
N CYS A 160 -3.22 -7.03 20.58
CA CYS A 160 -2.46 -5.88 20.09
C CYS A 160 -2.18 -5.94 18.59
N TYR A 161 -1.85 -7.10 18.06
CA TYR A 161 -1.61 -7.29 16.62
C TYR A 161 -2.91 -7.25 15.81
N VAL A 162 -4.04 -7.71 16.38
CA VAL A 162 -5.35 -7.60 15.72
C VAL A 162 -5.75 -6.13 15.58
N LYS A 163 -5.56 -5.31 16.61
CA LYS A 163 -5.79 -3.86 16.55
C LYS A 163 -4.94 -3.21 15.46
N GLU A 164 -3.68 -3.57 15.35
CA GLU A 164 -2.77 -3.04 14.34
C GLU A 164 -3.15 -3.43 12.92
N ILE A 165 -3.54 -4.69 12.70
CA ILE A 165 -4.05 -5.17 11.42
C ILE A 165 -5.28 -4.37 11.01
N ASN A 166 -6.25 -4.24 11.91
CA ASN A 166 -7.49 -3.50 11.64
C ASN A 166 -7.22 -2.03 11.32
N PHE A 167 -6.31 -1.41 12.06
CA PHE A 167 -5.98 -0.02 11.82
C PHE A 167 -5.21 0.19 10.51
N SER A 168 -4.31 -0.74 10.16
CA SER A 168 -3.62 -0.72 8.88
C SER A 168 -4.59 -0.86 7.71
N LEU A 169 -5.58 -1.77 7.81
CA LEU A 169 -6.66 -1.90 6.81
C LEU A 169 -7.52 -0.64 6.72
N PHE A 170 -7.82 -0.01 7.86
CA PHE A 170 -8.58 1.24 7.89
C PHE A 170 -7.83 2.37 7.15
N ILE A 171 -6.52 2.51 7.37
CA ILE A 171 -5.69 3.48 6.64
C ILE A 171 -5.66 3.19 5.14
N VAL A 172 -5.55 1.92 4.76
CA VAL A 172 -5.66 1.51 3.34
C VAL A 172 -7.00 1.94 2.76
N LEU A 173 -8.10 1.68 3.46
CA LEU A 173 -9.44 2.11 3.03
C LEU A 173 -9.53 3.62 2.85
N CYS A 174 -9.03 4.41 3.80
CA CYS A 174 -8.97 5.87 3.69
C CYS A 174 -8.17 6.31 2.45
N SER A 175 -7.03 5.68 2.19
CA SER A 175 -6.22 5.95 1.00
C SER A 175 -6.95 5.61 -0.31
N MET A 176 -7.74 4.52 -0.34
CA MET A 176 -8.56 4.14 -1.51
C MET A 176 -9.68 5.16 -1.77
N ILE A 177 -10.41 5.56 -0.73
CA ILE A 177 -11.47 6.58 -0.83
C ILE A 177 -10.89 7.90 -1.34
N PHE A 178 -9.76 8.32 -0.79
CA PHE A 178 -9.08 9.53 -1.24
C PHE A 178 -8.63 9.44 -2.69
N GLY A 179 -8.16 8.27 -3.13
CA GLY A 179 -7.82 8.00 -4.53
C GLY A 179 -9.01 8.18 -5.47
N ILE A 180 -10.17 7.62 -5.12
CA ILE A 180 -11.41 7.74 -5.90
C ILE A 180 -11.83 9.22 -6.03
N VAL A 181 -11.84 9.96 -4.90
CA VAL A 181 -12.22 11.38 -4.89
C VAL A 181 -11.26 12.23 -5.70
N SER A 182 -9.96 11.97 -5.62
CA SER A 182 -8.93 12.68 -6.38
C SER A 182 -9.08 12.46 -7.89
N ASN A 183 -9.31 11.22 -8.32
CA ASN A 183 -9.48 10.86 -9.72
C ASN A 183 -10.75 11.52 -10.31
N THR A 184 -11.85 11.55 -9.55
CA THR A 184 -13.09 12.20 -9.99
C THR A 184 -12.92 13.71 -10.22
N LYS A 185 -12.11 14.38 -9.36
CA LYS A 185 -11.81 15.81 -9.52
C LYS A 185 -10.91 16.09 -10.73
N SER A 186 -10.00 15.19 -11.05
CA SER A 186 -9.08 15.35 -12.19
C SER A 186 -9.80 15.19 -13.51
N ASN A 187 -10.69 14.19 -13.63
CA ASN A 187 -11.48 13.98 -14.85
C ASN A 187 -12.38 15.19 -15.15
N ARG A 188 -13.01 15.80 -14.13
CA ARG A 188 -13.82 17.03 -14.33
C ARG A 188 -13.03 18.24 -14.83
N LYS A 189 -11.70 18.29 -14.61
CA LYS A 189 -10.87 19.39 -15.11
C LYS A 189 -10.40 19.19 -16.55
N GLN A 190 -10.49 17.97 -17.07
CA GLN A 190 -10.17 17.68 -18.48
C GLN A 190 -11.37 17.88 -19.41
N ASP A 191 -12.58 17.88 -18.85
CA ASP A 191 -13.83 18.06 -19.60
C ASP A 191 -14.28 19.54 -19.71
N VAL A 192 -13.50 20.49 -19.17
CA VAL A 192 -13.72 21.96 -19.22
C VAL A 192 -12.58 22.63 -19.97
#